data_f7da752a17a35c6deb29c7fe59927727
#
_entry.id   f7da752a17a35c6deb29c7fe59927727
#
_cell.length_a   1.000
_cell.length_b   1.000
_cell.length_c   1.000
_cell.angle_alpha   90.00
_cell.angle_beta   90.00
_cell.angle_gamma   90.00
#
_symmetry.space_group_name_H-M   'P 1'
#
loop_
_entity.id
_entity.type
_entity.pdbx_description
1 polymer ?
#
loop_
_entity_poly.entity_id
_entity_poly.type
_entity_poly.pdbx_seq_one_letter_code
_entity_poly.pdbx_strand_id
1 'polypeptide(L)'
;LSIAGIQFQPSEFLKPFAIAYSAIMLDRVFSPGGNINEFLKGMGLYLGISLVLIFIQPDFGTILIILLTIMCMALFAGLDPKYIIGAILAGAVIIVIALVVEPYRMVRIQVLLNPWADEYGDGYQATLAIMAFASGGLFGRGIGNSTMKYSYLPEAHNDYILAIIGEEVGFLGTLLFFLVFAMLIYSAFRIAEQAADRRGALMASGSAVILAVQFLINALGILNVFPMTGKPLPFISYGGSSIIVSLMLAGLILRVSHESARRDEYDRRRDSFAVMDESTAGVPHTRGERSSRGGFTVLNGFASESDARPRSAPQSRPQRPTPRNTGGGYNRIDLNSRLRTDDQGPRVRRDYHDR
;
A
#
# COMPACT_ATOMS: atom_id res chain seq x y z
N LEU A 1 11.06 3.03 -22.90
CA LEU A 1 10.16 3.43 -23.98
C LEU A 1 9.96 4.95 -23.91
N SER A 2 10.16 5.67 -25.01
CA SER A 2 9.84 7.10 -25.10
C SER A 2 8.56 7.28 -25.92
N ILE A 3 7.53 7.87 -25.31
CA ILE A 3 6.25 8.19 -25.96
C ILE A 3 6.05 9.69 -25.85
N ALA A 4 6.01 10.40 -26.96
CA ALA A 4 5.84 11.86 -27.02
C ALA A 4 6.85 12.65 -26.15
N GLY A 5 8.11 12.21 -26.07
CA GLY A 5 9.16 12.86 -25.28
C GLY A 5 9.15 12.52 -23.78
N ILE A 6 8.17 11.75 -23.29
CA ILE A 6 8.11 11.26 -21.91
C ILE A 6 8.75 9.88 -21.86
N GLN A 7 9.78 9.70 -21.05
CA GLN A 7 10.39 8.39 -20.81
C GLN A 7 9.46 7.56 -19.93
N PHE A 8 8.88 6.51 -20.51
CA PHE A 8 8.03 5.56 -19.82
C PHE A 8 8.84 4.32 -19.43
N GLN A 9 8.95 4.05 -18.14
CA GLN A 9 9.64 2.87 -17.61
C GLN A 9 8.63 1.92 -16.95
N PRO A 10 8.25 0.81 -17.61
CA PRO A 10 7.23 -0.11 -17.10
C PRO A 10 7.58 -0.72 -15.74
N SER A 11 8.87 -0.96 -15.46
CA SER A 11 9.35 -1.52 -14.19
C SER A 11 9.03 -0.62 -12.99
N GLU A 12 8.93 0.71 -13.18
CA GLU A 12 8.52 1.63 -12.13
C GLU A 12 7.06 1.37 -11.72
N PHE A 13 6.16 1.21 -12.68
CA PHE A 13 4.73 0.97 -12.43
C PHE A 13 4.46 -0.38 -11.75
N LEU A 14 5.36 -1.34 -11.86
CA LEU A 14 5.22 -2.61 -11.14
C LEU A 14 5.18 -2.44 -9.62
N LYS A 15 5.86 -1.43 -9.05
CA LYS A 15 5.97 -1.22 -7.61
C LYS A 15 4.62 -1.09 -6.89
N PRO A 16 3.70 -0.17 -7.25
CA PRO A 16 2.40 -0.07 -6.61
C PRO A 16 1.53 -1.33 -6.80
N PHE A 17 1.62 -1.99 -7.96
CA PHE A 17 0.91 -3.25 -8.18
C PHE A 17 1.48 -4.40 -7.35
N ALA A 18 2.80 -4.49 -7.20
CA ALA A 18 3.46 -5.46 -6.35
C ALA A 18 3.06 -5.29 -4.87
N ILE A 19 2.96 -4.04 -4.38
CA ILE A 19 2.46 -3.77 -3.03
C ILE A 19 1.02 -4.22 -2.87
N ALA A 20 0.12 -3.81 -3.78
CA ALA A 20 -1.29 -4.14 -3.69
C ALA A 20 -1.52 -5.67 -3.73
N TYR A 21 -0.84 -6.35 -4.64
CA TYR A 21 -0.90 -7.80 -4.76
C TYR A 21 -0.35 -8.51 -3.51
N SER A 22 0.82 -8.08 -3.02
CA SER A 22 1.46 -8.65 -1.83
C SER A 22 0.60 -8.43 -0.58
N ALA A 23 -0.01 -7.26 -0.42
CA ALA A 23 -0.91 -6.96 0.69
C ALA A 23 -2.13 -7.90 0.71
N ILE A 24 -2.75 -8.16 -0.45
CA ILE A 24 -3.88 -9.09 -0.58
C ILE A 24 -3.45 -10.52 -0.25
N MET A 25 -2.30 -10.96 -0.76
CA MET A 25 -1.80 -12.33 -0.54
C MET A 25 -1.38 -12.55 0.92
N LEU A 26 -0.65 -11.60 1.51
CA LEU A 26 -0.26 -11.67 2.92
C LEU A 26 -1.48 -11.66 3.84
N ASP A 27 -2.48 -10.83 3.58
CA ASP A 27 -3.71 -10.82 4.36
C ASP A 27 -4.43 -12.18 4.32
N ARG A 28 -4.49 -12.84 3.15
CA ARG A 28 -5.08 -14.19 3.02
C ARG A 28 -4.33 -15.24 3.82
N VAL A 29 -2.99 -15.24 3.75
CA VAL A 29 -2.16 -16.23 4.45
C VAL A 29 -2.31 -16.16 5.96
N PHE A 30 -2.36 -14.94 6.49
CA PHE A 30 -2.44 -14.69 7.92
C PHE A 30 -3.89 -14.57 8.44
N SER A 31 -4.89 -14.84 7.58
CA SER A 31 -6.29 -15.01 7.97
C SER A 31 -6.55 -16.46 8.42
N PRO A 32 -7.59 -16.71 9.25
CA PRO A 32 -7.94 -18.06 9.68
C PRO A 32 -8.12 -19.00 8.47
N GLY A 33 -7.38 -20.11 8.44
CA GLY A 33 -7.39 -21.06 7.32
C GLY A 33 -6.44 -20.72 6.16
N GLY A 34 -5.62 -19.69 6.28
CA GLY A 34 -4.64 -19.32 5.27
C GLY A 34 -3.52 -20.34 5.10
N ASN A 35 -3.02 -20.48 3.88
CA ASN A 35 -1.97 -21.43 3.53
C ASN A 35 -0.77 -20.70 2.90
N ILE A 36 0.40 -20.86 3.53
CA ILE A 36 1.65 -20.24 3.04
C ILE A 36 2.06 -20.75 1.65
N ASN A 37 1.68 -21.97 1.29
CA ASN A 37 1.99 -22.51 -0.03
C ASN A 37 1.22 -21.80 -1.16
N GLU A 38 0.01 -21.31 -0.89
CA GLU A 38 -0.74 -20.48 -1.85
C GLU A 38 -0.07 -19.12 -2.05
N PHE A 39 0.46 -18.54 -0.98
CA PHE A 39 1.27 -17.33 -1.05
C PHE A 39 2.50 -17.54 -1.92
N LEU A 40 3.30 -18.58 -1.63
CA LEU A 40 4.53 -18.87 -2.37
C LEU A 40 4.24 -19.15 -3.86
N LYS A 41 3.19 -19.88 -4.19
CA LYS A 41 2.77 -20.13 -5.58
C LYS A 41 2.30 -18.86 -6.27
N GLY A 42 1.46 -18.08 -5.61
CA GLY A 42 0.96 -16.82 -6.16
C GLY A 42 2.08 -15.79 -6.36
N MET A 43 2.93 -15.59 -5.35
CA MET A 43 4.10 -14.70 -5.44
C MET A 43 5.10 -15.19 -6.49
N GLY A 44 5.38 -16.50 -6.54
CA GLY A 44 6.28 -17.10 -7.53
C GLY A 44 5.76 -16.94 -8.96
N LEU A 45 4.46 -17.06 -9.19
CA LEU A 45 3.89 -16.94 -10.52
C LEU A 45 3.84 -15.48 -11.01
N TYR A 46 3.20 -14.59 -10.25
CA TYR A 46 2.95 -13.21 -10.71
C TYR A 46 4.16 -12.29 -10.54
N LEU A 47 4.77 -12.28 -9.36
CA LEU A 47 5.96 -11.46 -9.13
C LEU A 47 7.21 -12.11 -9.71
N GLY A 48 7.34 -13.44 -9.67
CA GLY A 48 8.47 -14.15 -10.25
C GLY A 48 8.62 -13.88 -11.74
N ILE A 49 7.53 -13.99 -12.51
CA ILE A 49 7.56 -13.66 -13.95
C ILE A 49 7.95 -12.19 -14.15
N SER A 50 7.37 -11.26 -13.39
CA SER A 50 7.68 -9.84 -13.49
C SER A 50 9.14 -9.54 -13.15
N LEU A 51 9.68 -10.16 -12.08
CA LEU A 51 11.08 -10.00 -11.68
C LEU A 51 12.05 -10.59 -12.70
N VAL A 52 11.71 -11.73 -13.33
CA VAL A 52 12.50 -12.30 -14.43
C VAL A 52 12.54 -11.35 -15.62
N LEU A 53 11.42 -10.75 -16.00
CA LEU A 53 11.38 -9.76 -17.08
C LEU A 53 12.23 -8.53 -16.78
N ILE A 54 12.23 -8.04 -15.52
CA ILE A 54 13.08 -6.92 -15.10
C ILE A 54 14.56 -7.34 -15.06
N PHE A 55 14.85 -8.58 -14.68
CA PHE A 55 16.21 -9.13 -14.70
C PHE A 55 16.82 -9.13 -16.12
N ILE A 56 16.00 -9.46 -17.13
CA ILE A 56 16.40 -9.39 -18.55
C ILE A 56 16.69 -7.94 -19.00
N GLN A 57 16.07 -6.93 -18.34
CA GLN A 57 16.29 -5.50 -18.61
C GLN A 57 17.49 -4.89 -17.87
N PRO A 58 18.42 -5.66 -17.34
CA PRO A 58 19.43 -5.45 -16.30
C PRO A 58 19.10 -4.38 -15.23
N ASP A 59 17.85 -4.29 -14.80
CA ASP A 59 17.37 -3.33 -13.80
C ASP A 59 17.36 -3.92 -12.37
N PHE A 60 18.56 -4.20 -11.84
CA PHE A 60 18.72 -4.80 -10.51
C PHE A 60 18.25 -3.90 -9.38
N GLY A 61 18.35 -2.58 -9.54
CA GLY A 61 17.89 -1.63 -8.55
C GLY A 61 16.40 -1.79 -8.24
N THR A 62 15.55 -1.92 -9.28
CA THR A 62 14.11 -2.15 -9.09
C THR A 62 13.83 -3.52 -8.47
N ILE A 63 14.55 -4.58 -8.87
CA ILE A 63 14.41 -5.91 -8.27
C ILE A 63 14.70 -5.85 -6.77
N LEU A 64 15.82 -5.24 -6.39
CA LEU A 64 16.23 -5.10 -4.99
C LEU A 64 15.18 -4.33 -4.16
N ILE A 65 14.69 -3.21 -4.67
CA ILE A 65 13.66 -2.39 -4.02
C ILE A 65 12.37 -3.21 -3.79
N ILE A 66 11.89 -3.91 -4.82
CA ILE A 66 10.65 -4.70 -4.73
C ILE A 66 10.82 -5.87 -3.74
N LEU A 67 11.91 -6.64 -3.85
CA LEU A 67 12.16 -7.78 -2.96
C LEU A 67 12.28 -7.34 -1.50
N LEU A 68 13.06 -6.28 -1.24
CA LEU A 68 13.22 -5.74 0.11
C LEU A 68 11.88 -5.24 0.67
N THR A 69 11.05 -4.60 -0.17
CA THR A 69 9.73 -4.14 0.23
C THR A 69 8.80 -5.29 0.60
N ILE A 70 8.73 -6.33 -0.24
CA ILE A 70 7.89 -7.50 0.03
C ILE A 70 8.36 -8.22 1.30
N MET A 71 9.67 -8.31 1.51
CA MET A 71 10.25 -8.88 2.73
C MET A 71 9.85 -8.09 3.98
N CYS A 72 9.92 -6.75 3.94
CA CYS A 72 9.45 -5.91 5.03
C CYS A 72 7.93 -6.05 5.25
N MET A 73 7.13 -6.09 4.18
CA MET A 73 5.69 -6.31 4.29
C MET A 73 5.37 -7.67 4.92
N ALA A 74 6.13 -8.73 4.59
CA ALA A 74 5.96 -10.05 5.17
C ALA A 74 6.30 -10.05 6.68
N LEU A 75 7.34 -9.31 7.11
CA LEU A 75 7.63 -9.06 8.54
C LEU A 75 6.47 -8.38 9.25
N PHE A 76 5.95 -7.29 8.68
CA PHE A 76 4.81 -6.57 9.27
C PHE A 76 3.53 -7.43 9.28
N ALA A 77 3.39 -8.35 8.34
CA ALA A 77 2.32 -9.34 8.34
C ALA A 77 2.48 -10.42 9.42
N GLY A 78 3.65 -10.55 10.07
CA GLY A 78 3.93 -11.52 11.12
C GLY A 78 4.60 -12.80 10.61
N LEU A 79 5.29 -12.76 9.47
CA LEU A 79 6.09 -13.89 9.00
C LEU A 79 7.28 -14.11 9.96
N ASP A 80 7.51 -15.38 10.32
CA ASP A 80 8.62 -15.76 11.18
C ASP A 80 9.96 -15.29 10.57
N PRO A 81 10.80 -14.56 11.32
CA PRO A 81 12.07 -14.01 10.84
C PRO A 81 13.04 -15.05 10.22
N LYS A 82 12.93 -16.33 10.57
CA LYS A 82 13.73 -17.39 9.97
C LYS A 82 13.59 -17.49 8.44
N TYR A 83 12.37 -17.28 7.91
CA TYR A 83 12.15 -17.29 6.46
C TYR A 83 12.80 -16.10 5.77
N ILE A 84 12.85 -14.97 6.46
CA ILE A 84 13.49 -13.75 5.97
C ILE A 84 15.01 -13.89 5.95
N ILE A 85 15.58 -14.45 7.03
CA ILE A 85 17.02 -14.76 7.07
C ILE A 85 17.37 -15.72 5.92
N GLY A 86 16.54 -16.75 5.69
CA GLY A 86 16.71 -17.66 4.56
C GLY A 86 16.66 -16.93 3.20
N ALA A 87 15.71 -16.01 3.02
CA ALA A 87 15.59 -15.22 1.80
C ALA A 87 16.79 -14.26 1.60
N ILE A 88 17.28 -13.64 2.66
CA ILE A 88 18.49 -12.78 2.62
C ILE A 88 19.71 -13.60 2.21
N LEU A 89 19.91 -14.77 2.82
CA LEU A 89 21.04 -15.65 2.48
C LEU A 89 20.96 -16.12 1.02
N ALA A 90 19.77 -16.54 0.57
CA ALA A 90 19.56 -16.91 -0.83
C ALA A 90 19.83 -15.73 -1.78
N GLY A 91 19.33 -14.54 -1.43
CA GLY A 91 19.58 -13.30 -2.18
C GLY A 91 21.07 -12.95 -2.25
N ALA A 92 21.80 -13.08 -1.14
CA ALA A 92 23.23 -12.85 -1.11
C ALA A 92 24.00 -13.80 -2.05
N VAL A 93 23.64 -15.08 -2.07
CA VAL A 93 24.21 -16.05 -3.02
C VAL A 93 23.93 -15.64 -4.47
N ILE A 94 22.70 -15.24 -4.79
CA ILE A 94 22.33 -14.78 -6.13
C ILE A 94 23.13 -13.53 -6.52
N ILE A 95 23.32 -12.57 -5.60
CA ILE A 95 24.12 -11.37 -5.84
C ILE A 95 25.58 -11.75 -6.14
N VAL A 96 26.17 -12.65 -5.35
CA VAL A 96 27.56 -13.11 -5.59
C VAL A 96 27.69 -13.75 -6.98
N ILE A 97 26.76 -14.64 -7.33
CA ILE A 97 26.75 -15.25 -8.67
C ILE A 97 26.62 -14.17 -9.75
N ALA A 98 25.70 -13.24 -9.56
CA ALA A 98 25.47 -12.15 -10.49
C ALA A 98 26.68 -11.23 -10.69
N LEU A 99 27.49 -11.02 -9.65
CA LEU A 99 28.74 -10.25 -9.72
C LEU A 99 29.84 -10.97 -10.51
N VAL A 100 29.90 -12.30 -10.35
CA VAL A 100 30.91 -13.12 -11.06
C VAL A 100 30.59 -13.24 -12.55
N VAL A 101 29.29 -13.32 -12.90
CA VAL A 101 28.86 -13.55 -14.30
C VAL A 101 29.04 -12.29 -15.17
N GLU A 102 28.85 -11.08 -14.61
CA GLU A 102 28.92 -9.84 -15.39
C GLU A 102 30.04 -8.90 -14.89
N PRO A 103 31.08 -8.69 -15.68
CA PRO A 103 32.23 -7.81 -15.33
C PRO A 103 31.83 -6.37 -15.03
N TYR A 104 30.82 -5.84 -15.71
CA TYR A 104 30.32 -4.47 -15.49
C TYR A 104 29.89 -4.21 -14.03
N ARG A 105 29.36 -5.22 -13.34
CA ARG A 105 28.95 -5.07 -11.92
C ARG A 105 30.15 -4.98 -11.00
N MET A 106 31.24 -5.68 -11.35
CA MET A 106 32.47 -5.60 -10.59
C MET A 106 33.10 -4.21 -10.66
N VAL A 107 33.00 -3.56 -11.81
CA VAL A 107 33.46 -2.17 -11.98
C VAL A 107 32.74 -1.23 -11.01
N ARG A 108 31.42 -1.36 -10.83
CA ARG A 108 30.67 -0.55 -9.84
C ARG A 108 31.14 -0.74 -8.40
N ILE A 109 31.59 -1.95 -8.04
CA ILE A 109 32.19 -2.22 -6.73
C ILE A 109 33.58 -1.59 -6.64
N GLN A 110 34.38 -1.62 -7.71
CA GLN A 110 35.69 -0.95 -7.73
C GLN A 110 35.53 0.56 -7.58
N VAL A 111 34.58 1.18 -8.29
CA VAL A 111 34.24 2.61 -8.14
C VAL A 111 33.77 2.93 -6.71
N LEU A 112 32.97 2.06 -6.07
CA LEU A 112 32.57 2.22 -4.68
C LEU A 112 33.78 2.24 -3.72
N LEU A 113 34.74 1.36 -3.93
CA LEU A 113 35.92 1.26 -3.07
C LEU A 113 36.94 2.37 -3.31
N ASN A 114 37.15 2.78 -4.56
CA ASN A 114 38.05 3.86 -4.93
C ASN A 114 37.58 4.56 -6.22
N PRO A 115 36.72 5.59 -6.13
CA PRO A 115 36.23 6.30 -7.32
C PRO A 115 37.32 7.10 -8.04
N TRP A 116 38.41 7.43 -7.34
CA TRP A 116 39.53 8.20 -7.87
C TRP A 116 40.52 7.36 -8.69
N ALA A 117 40.39 6.04 -8.69
CA ALA A 117 41.28 5.16 -9.48
C ALA A 117 41.15 5.40 -10.98
N ASP A 118 39.96 5.78 -11.45
CA ASP A 118 39.66 6.13 -12.84
C ASP A 118 38.67 7.30 -12.87
N GLU A 119 39.16 8.49 -12.48
CA GLU A 119 38.33 9.69 -12.32
C GLU A 119 37.75 10.25 -13.64
N TYR A 120 38.31 9.87 -14.79
CA TYR A 120 37.86 10.27 -16.12
C TYR A 120 37.08 9.21 -16.86
N GLY A 121 37.03 7.97 -16.34
CA GLY A 121 36.28 6.85 -16.89
C GLY A 121 35.11 6.43 -15.99
N ASP A 122 35.19 5.21 -15.49
CA ASP A 122 34.08 4.59 -14.72
C ASP A 122 33.77 5.33 -13.39
N GLY A 123 34.77 5.96 -12.74
CA GLY A 123 34.59 6.74 -11.51
C GLY A 123 34.10 8.19 -11.73
N TYR A 124 34.00 8.65 -12.98
CA TYR A 124 33.74 10.05 -13.32
C TYR A 124 32.48 10.63 -12.63
N GLN A 125 31.35 9.91 -12.70
CA GLN A 125 30.10 10.38 -12.11
C GLN A 125 30.16 10.42 -10.57
N ALA A 126 30.78 9.42 -9.94
CA ALA A 126 30.91 9.35 -8.50
C ALA A 126 31.84 10.46 -7.95
N THR A 127 32.98 10.70 -8.61
CA THR A 127 33.91 11.77 -8.22
C THR A 127 33.29 13.15 -8.34
N LEU A 128 32.56 13.41 -9.43
CA LEU A 128 31.83 14.69 -9.61
C LEU A 128 30.72 14.88 -8.57
N ALA A 129 29.99 13.82 -8.20
CA ALA A 129 28.97 13.89 -7.16
C ALA A 129 29.57 14.24 -5.79
N ILE A 130 30.68 13.59 -5.43
CA ILE A 130 31.44 13.90 -4.20
C ILE A 130 31.94 15.35 -4.22
N MET A 131 32.52 15.81 -5.35
CA MET A 131 32.97 17.17 -5.51
C MET A 131 31.83 18.20 -5.42
N ALA A 132 30.63 17.87 -5.94
CA ALA A 132 29.44 18.70 -5.80
C ALA A 132 29.09 18.92 -4.33
N PHE A 133 29.01 17.87 -3.53
CA PHE A 133 28.77 17.99 -2.09
C PHE A 133 29.86 18.78 -1.37
N ALA A 134 31.12 18.48 -1.66
CA ALA A 134 32.26 19.21 -1.06
C ALA A 134 32.22 20.69 -1.38
N SER A 135 31.87 21.07 -2.61
CA SER A 135 31.78 22.45 -3.05
C SER A 135 30.64 23.26 -2.43
N GLY A 136 29.57 22.56 -1.98
CA GLY A 136 28.44 23.19 -1.31
C GLY A 136 28.75 23.64 0.12
N GLY A 137 29.73 23.05 0.79
CA GLY A 137 30.09 23.40 2.16
C GLY A 137 28.90 23.32 3.14
N LEU A 138 28.89 24.22 4.14
CA LEU A 138 27.82 24.22 5.16
C LEU A 138 26.51 24.84 4.67
N PHE A 139 26.57 25.95 3.92
CA PHE A 139 25.40 26.75 3.56
C PHE A 139 25.03 26.70 2.07
N GLY A 140 25.81 26.01 1.25
CA GLY A 140 25.61 25.93 -0.19
C GLY A 140 26.10 27.13 -0.97
N ARG A 141 26.11 27.00 -2.30
CA ARG A 141 26.47 28.08 -3.25
C ARG A 141 25.28 28.97 -3.62
N GLY A 142 24.09 28.63 -3.12
CA GLY A 142 22.82 29.28 -3.45
C GLY A 142 22.03 28.55 -4.51
N ILE A 143 20.71 28.64 -4.39
CA ILE A 143 19.77 27.97 -5.31
C ILE A 143 19.97 28.48 -6.73
N GLY A 144 20.13 27.57 -7.68
CA GLY A 144 20.36 27.90 -9.07
C GLY A 144 21.85 28.07 -9.45
N ASN A 145 22.78 28.12 -8.48
CA ASN A 145 24.21 28.40 -8.70
C ASN A 145 25.09 27.14 -8.72
N SER A 146 24.51 25.95 -8.88
CA SER A 146 25.29 24.74 -9.08
C SER A 146 26.12 24.84 -10.37
N THR A 147 27.41 24.55 -10.28
CA THR A 147 28.29 24.45 -11.44
C THR A 147 28.18 23.08 -12.11
N MET A 148 27.92 22.04 -11.32
CA MET A 148 27.90 20.64 -11.79
C MET A 148 26.68 20.34 -12.67
N LYS A 149 25.58 21.08 -12.55
CA LYS A 149 24.40 20.91 -13.40
C LYS A 149 24.61 21.39 -14.86
N TYR A 150 25.59 22.25 -15.12
CA TYR A 150 25.88 22.77 -16.46
C TYR A 150 26.92 21.90 -17.17
N SER A 151 26.49 20.72 -17.67
CA SER A 151 27.28 19.83 -18.55
C SER A 151 28.47 19.09 -17.93
N TYR A 152 28.73 19.19 -16.62
CA TYR A 152 29.79 18.44 -15.97
C TYR A 152 29.31 17.06 -15.48
N LEU A 153 28.14 17.00 -14.82
CA LEU A 153 27.61 15.77 -14.26
C LEU A 153 26.54 15.17 -15.19
N PRO A 154 26.80 14.02 -15.81
CA PRO A 154 25.77 13.29 -16.57
C PRO A 154 24.58 12.92 -15.67
N GLU A 155 23.37 12.93 -16.22
CA GLU A 155 22.12 12.59 -15.50
C GLU A 155 21.89 13.40 -14.21
N ALA A 156 22.43 14.64 -14.12
CA ALA A 156 22.35 15.52 -12.97
C ALA A 156 20.91 15.75 -12.47
N HIS A 157 19.92 15.80 -13.39
CA HIS A 157 18.51 16.04 -13.05
C HIS A 157 17.73 14.75 -12.72
N ASN A 158 18.29 13.59 -12.99
CA ASN A 158 17.67 12.29 -12.72
C ASN A 158 18.28 11.68 -11.46
N ASP A 159 19.30 10.85 -11.65
CA ASP A 159 19.84 10.01 -10.60
C ASP A 159 20.73 10.75 -9.62
N TYR A 160 21.37 11.86 -10.06
CA TYR A 160 22.32 12.66 -9.27
C TYR A 160 21.75 13.99 -8.75
N ILE A 161 20.43 14.18 -8.81
CA ILE A 161 19.79 15.44 -8.36
C ILE A 161 20.15 15.80 -6.91
N LEU A 162 20.34 14.80 -6.03
CA LEU A 162 20.71 15.03 -4.63
C LEU A 162 22.11 15.65 -4.51
N ALA A 163 23.06 15.34 -5.42
CA ALA A 163 24.37 15.97 -5.44
C ALA A 163 24.26 17.48 -5.78
N ILE A 164 23.36 17.81 -6.72
CA ILE A 164 23.06 19.21 -7.06
C ILE A 164 22.40 19.94 -5.88
N ILE A 165 21.45 19.31 -5.20
CA ILE A 165 20.85 19.85 -3.97
C ILE A 165 21.96 20.11 -2.93
N GLY A 166 22.88 19.15 -2.74
CA GLY A 166 24.00 19.29 -1.82
C GLY A 166 24.91 20.47 -2.18
N GLU A 167 25.18 20.71 -3.47
CA GLU A 167 25.97 21.88 -3.93
C GLU A 167 25.22 23.19 -3.69
N GLU A 168 23.92 23.27 -4.01
CA GLU A 168 23.14 24.50 -3.95
C GLU A 168 22.76 24.92 -2.53
N VAL A 169 22.31 23.98 -1.67
CA VAL A 169 21.83 24.30 -0.31
C VAL A 169 22.80 23.90 0.80
N GLY A 170 23.89 23.21 0.46
CA GLY A 170 24.94 22.81 1.39
C GLY A 170 24.52 21.72 2.35
N PHE A 171 25.39 21.45 3.33
CA PHE A 171 25.17 20.40 4.32
C PHE A 171 23.89 20.60 5.15
N LEU A 172 23.68 21.83 5.66
CA LEU A 172 22.51 22.13 6.50
C LEU A 172 21.19 22.00 5.75
N GLY A 173 21.15 22.49 4.49
CA GLY A 173 19.95 22.35 3.65
C GLY A 173 19.68 20.90 3.27
N THR A 174 20.70 20.12 2.96
CA THR A 174 20.57 18.68 2.67
C THR A 174 20.12 17.91 3.91
N LEU A 175 20.64 18.24 5.10
CA LEU A 175 20.17 17.64 6.35
C LEU A 175 18.71 17.96 6.61
N LEU A 176 18.28 19.21 6.42
CA LEU A 176 16.86 19.58 6.54
C LEU A 176 15.99 18.81 5.56
N PHE A 177 16.44 18.67 4.31
CA PHE A 177 15.76 17.86 3.29
C PHE A 177 15.59 16.40 3.75
N PHE A 178 16.63 15.79 4.31
CA PHE A 178 16.57 14.42 4.85
C PHE A 178 15.60 14.32 6.03
N LEU A 179 15.56 15.31 6.91
CA LEU A 179 14.61 15.36 8.03
C LEU A 179 13.16 15.44 7.56
N VAL A 180 12.88 16.30 6.57
CA VAL A 180 11.53 16.42 5.98
C VAL A 180 11.11 15.08 5.34
N PHE A 181 12.01 14.43 4.61
CA PHE A 181 11.72 13.14 3.99
C PHE A 181 11.52 12.04 5.04
N ALA A 182 12.35 12.00 6.08
CA ALA A 182 12.19 11.08 7.21
C ALA A 182 10.87 11.30 7.95
N MET A 183 10.43 12.55 8.11
CA MET A 183 9.14 12.89 8.71
C MET A 183 7.96 12.42 7.84
N LEU A 184 8.08 12.52 6.50
CA LEU A 184 7.10 11.97 5.57
C LEU A 184 6.98 10.44 5.73
N ILE A 185 8.11 9.73 5.76
CA ILE A 185 8.13 8.27 5.95
C ILE A 185 7.58 7.88 7.32
N TYR A 186 7.97 8.58 8.38
CA TYR A 186 7.43 8.38 9.72
C TYR A 186 5.90 8.52 9.75
N SER A 187 5.37 9.59 9.13
CA SER A 187 3.94 9.82 9.03
C SER A 187 3.23 8.71 8.26
N ALA A 188 3.83 8.18 7.20
CA ALA A 188 3.30 7.06 6.43
C ALA A 188 3.22 5.77 7.26
N PHE A 189 4.22 5.48 8.09
CA PHE A 189 4.18 4.34 9.02
C PHE A 189 3.13 4.54 10.12
N ARG A 190 2.97 5.76 10.65
CA ARG A 190 1.91 6.06 11.62
C ARG A 190 0.52 5.83 11.04
N ILE A 191 0.30 6.17 9.76
CA ILE A 191 -0.94 5.86 9.04
C ILE A 191 -1.13 4.35 8.90
N ALA A 192 -0.06 3.60 8.61
CA ALA A 192 -0.12 2.15 8.53
C ALA A 192 -0.48 1.48 9.86
N GLU A 193 0.07 1.98 10.98
CA GLU A 193 -0.26 1.50 12.34
C GLU A 193 -1.73 1.77 12.73
N GLN A 194 -2.29 2.89 12.26
CA GLN A 194 -3.66 3.31 12.55
C GLN A 194 -4.67 2.82 11.49
N ALA A 195 -4.26 1.97 10.57
CA ALA A 195 -5.12 1.50 9.50
C ALA A 195 -6.29 0.66 10.04
N ALA A 196 -7.48 0.89 9.47
CA ALA A 196 -8.73 0.25 9.88
C ALA A 196 -8.75 -1.26 9.62
N ASP A 197 -7.97 -1.72 8.64
CA ASP A 197 -7.85 -3.12 8.27
C ASP A 197 -6.40 -3.51 7.97
N ARG A 198 -6.13 -4.80 8.04
CA ARG A 198 -4.79 -5.35 7.81
C ARG A 198 -4.27 -5.10 6.40
N ARG A 199 -5.14 -5.15 5.39
CA ARG A 199 -4.76 -4.87 3.99
C ARG A 199 -4.29 -3.44 3.83
N GLY A 200 -5.06 -2.49 4.37
CA GLY A 200 -4.68 -1.08 4.40
C GLY A 200 -3.35 -0.86 5.10
N ALA A 201 -3.15 -1.48 6.27
CA ALA A 201 -1.88 -1.42 7.00
C ALA A 201 -0.70 -1.90 6.14
N LEU A 202 -0.85 -3.04 5.46
CA LEU A 202 0.18 -3.60 4.58
C LEU A 202 0.41 -2.75 3.32
N MET A 203 -0.64 -2.16 2.74
CA MET A 203 -0.52 -1.27 1.59
C MET A 203 0.21 0.03 1.95
N ALA A 204 -0.15 0.66 3.07
CA ALA A 204 0.48 1.88 3.54
C ALA A 204 1.94 1.65 3.96
N SER A 205 2.22 0.59 4.73
CA SER A 205 3.58 0.23 5.13
C SER A 205 4.46 -0.14 3.94
N GLY A 206 3.96 -0.94 2.99
CA GLY A 206 4.67 -1.29 1.76
C GLY A 206 5.01 -0.06 0.92
N SER A 207 4.07 0.89 0.79
CA SER A 207 4.30 2.17 0.09
C SER A 207 5.35 3.03 0.80
N ALA A 208 5.31 3.10 2.14
CA ALA A 208 6.31 3.79 2.94
C ALA A 208 7.71 3.16 2.79
N VAL A 209 7.78 1.83 2.81
CA VAL A 209 9.06 1.10 2.62
C VAL A 209 9.66 1.36 1.25
N ILE A 210 8.87 1.28 0.16
CA ILE A 210 9.41 1.59 -1.20
C ILE A 210 9.99 3.00 -1.25
N LEU A 211 9.24 4.00 -0.77
CA LEU A 211 9.70 5.38 -0.77
C LEU A 211 10.99 5.54 0.06
N ALA A 212 11.05 4.92 1.25
CA ALA A 212 12.21 4.96 2.11
C ALA A 212 13.43 4.26 1.48
N VAL A 213 13.25 3.04 0.97
CA VAL A 213 14.33 2.25 0.37
C VAL A 213 14.87 2.92 -0.88
N GLN A 214 13.99 3.42 -1.76
CA GLN A 214 14.42 4.11 -2.98
C GLN A 214 15.18 5.40 -2.65
N PHE A 215 14.71 6.18 -1.67
CA PHE A 215 15.43 7.34 -1.16
C PHE A 215 16.81 6.98 -0.62
N LEU A 216 16.88 5.97 0.26
CA LEU A 216 18.14 5.54 0.87
C LEU A 216 19.15 5.01 -0.16
N ILE A 217 18.69 4.18 -1.11
CA ILE A 217 19.57 3.63 -2.16
C ILE A 217 20.13 4.76 -3.03
N ASN A 218 19.31 5.76 -3.41
CA ASN A 218 19.80 6.91 -4.16
C ASN A 218 20.78 7.73 -3.33
N ALA A 219 20.42 8.11 -2.09
CA ALA A 219 21.26 8.92 -1.22
C ALA A 219 22.61 8.25 -0.91
N LEU A 220 22.59 6.96 -0.54
CA LEU A 220 23.81 6.19 -0.26
C LEU A 220 24.67 5.96 -1.51
N GLY A 221 24.03 5.82 -2.69
CA GLY A 221 24.72 5.71 -3.98
C GLY A 221 25.47 6.98 -4.33
N ILE A 222 24.84 8.15 -4.18
CA ILE A 222 25.44 9.45 -4.45
C ILE A 222 26.57 9.77 -3.45
N LEU A 223 26.40 9.39 -2.19
CA LEU A 223 27.45 9.53 -1.16
C LEU A 223 28.57 8.48 -1.29
N ASN A 224 28.52 7.62 -2.30
CA ASN A 224 29.46 6.54 -2.54
C ASN A 224 29.64 5.60 -1.33
N VAL A 225 28.54 5.32 -0.60
CA VAL A 225 28.46 4.32 0.48
C VAL A 225 27.86 3.00 -0.04
N PHE A 226 27.07 3.08 -1.11
CA PHE A 226 26.44 1.95 -1.78
C PHE A 226 26.68 2.06 -3.30
N PRO A 227 26.76 0.93 -4.05
CA PRO A 227 26.92 0.98 -5.50
C PRO A 227 25.78 1.75 -6.16
N MET A 228 26.12 2.71 -7.02
CA MET A 228 25.10 3.53 -7.70
C MET A 228 24.21 2.64 -8.57
N THR A 229 22.89 2.73 -8.35
CA THR A 229 21.88 1.88 -9.00
C THR A 229 21.14 2.57 -10.13
N GLY A 230 21.34 3.87 -10.33
CA GLY A 230 20.60 4.64 -11.33
C GLY A 230 19.10 4.73 -11.00
N LYS A 231 18.75 4.78 -9.71
CA LYS A 231 17.35 4.94 -9.30
C LYS A 231 17.06 6.38 -8.94
N PRO A 232 15.96 6.94 -9.51
CA PRO A 232 15.62 8.33 -9.26
C PRO A 232 15.19 8.55 -7.81
N LEU A 233 15.46 9.75 -7.28
CA LEU A 233 15.01 10.19 -5.97
C LEU A 233 13.48 10.41 -5.99
N PRO A 234 12.69 9.79 -5.09
CA PRO A 234 11.24 9.95 -5.08
C PRO A 234 10.82 11.41 -4.98
N PHE A 235 9.79 11.79 -5.75
CA PHE A 235 9.18 13.14 -5.86
C PHE A 235 10.07 14.25 -6.46
N ILE A 236 11.38 14.09 -6.52
CA ILE A 236 12.33 15.16 -6.85
C ILE A 236 12.97 14.98 -8.22
N SER A 237 13.41 13.74 -8.55
CA SER A 237 14.09 13.48 -9.82
C SER A 237 13.20 13.76 -11.03
N TYR A 238 13.80 14.30 -12.09
CA TYR A 238 13.12 14.56 -13.35
C TYR A 238 12.89 13.29 -14.14
N GLY A 239 11.98 12.43 -13.64
CA GLY A 239 11.59 11.18 -14.28
C GLY A 239 10.07 11.07 -14.33
N GLY A 240 9.46 11.22 -15.52
CA GLY A 240 7.99 11.20 -15.66
C GLY A 240 7.35 9.98 -14.99
N SER A 241 7.87 8.77 -15.23
CA SER A 241 7.37 7.55 -14.62
C SER A 241 7.59 7.51 -13.11
N SER A 242 8.76 7.95 -12.63
CA SER A 242 9.11 7.93 -11.21
C SER A 242 8.24 8.88 -10.38
N ILE A 243 7.96 10.09 -10.89
CA ILE A 243 7.07 11.06 -10.23
C ILE A 243 5.66 10.49 -10.14
N ILE A 244 5.12 9.96 -11.24
CA ILE A 244 3.77 9.38 -11.27
C ILE A 244 3.67 8.23 -10.24
N VAL A 245 4.65 7.33 -10.22
CA VAL A 245 4.67 6.21 -9.28
C VAL A 245 4.80 6.69 -7.83
N SER A 246 5.65 7.68 -7.54
CA SER A 246 5.77 8.26 -6.21
C SER A 246 4.45 8.89 -5.74
N LEU A 247 3.74 9.57 -6.64
CA LEU A 247 2.41 10.12 -6.35
C LEU A 247 1.35 9.02 -6.16
N MET A 248 1.41 7.92 -6.94
CA MET A 248 0.54 6.75 -6.73
C MET A 248 0.76 6.13 -5.34
N LEU A 249 2.01 5.98 -4.91
CA LEU A 249 2.35 5.45 -3.58
C LEU A 249 1.83 6.39 -2.47
N ALA A 250 2.02 7.70 -2.62
CA ALA A 250 1.44 8.68 -1.70
C ALA A 250 -0.08 8.62 -1.69
N GLY A 251 -0.72 8.46 -2.85
CA GLY A 251 -2.16 8.28 -2.98
C GLY A 251 -2.67 7.04 -2.26
N LEU A 252 -1.94 5.92 -2.30
CA LEU A 252 -2.27 4.71 -1.54
C LEU A 252 -2.22 4.96 -0.02
N ILE A 253 -1.19 5.67 0.47
CA ILE A 253 -1.07 6.03 1.89
C ILE A 253 -2.23 6.95 2.31
N LEU A 254 -2.53 7.97 1.50
CA LEU A 254 -3.66 8.89 1.77
C LEU A 254 -5.01 8.18 1.75
N ARG A 255 -5.21 7.22 0.83
CA ARG A 255 -6.44 6.41 0.79
C ARG A 255 -6.63 5.62 2.08
N VAL A 256 -5.57 4.99 2.60
CA VAL A 256 -5.62 4.26 3.86
C VAL A 256 -5.93 5.19 5.03
N SER A 257 -5.30 6.36 5.09
CA SER A 257 -5.58 7.38 6.11
C SER A 257 -7.04 7.82 6.10
N HIS A 258 -7.59 8.11 4.92
CA HIS A 258 -8.97 8.52 4.78
C HIS A 258 -9.97 7.42 5.17
N GLU A 259 -9.69 6.16 4.82
CA GLU A 259 -10.53 5.02 5.17
C GLU A 259 -10.58 4.81 6.69
N SER A 260 -9.42 4.91 7.35
CA SER A 260 -9.31 4.79 8.80
C SER A 260 -10.08 5.89 9.54
N ALA A 261 -9.95 7.13 9.08
CA ALA A 261 -10.67 8.27 9.67
C ALA A 261 -12.21 8.11 9.54
N ARG A 262 -12.69 7.61 8.40
CA ARG A 262 -14.13 7.33 8.20
C ARG A 262 -14.65 6.26 9.14
N ARG A 263 -13.87 5.20 9.37
CA ARG A 263 -14.27 4.11 10.25
C ARG A 263 -14.34 4.56 11.70
N ASP A 264 -13.34 5.32 12.15
CA ASP A 264 -13.34 5.90 13.49
C ASP A 264 -14.54 6.81 13.73
N GLU A 265 -14.93 7.61 12.74
CA GLU A 265 -16.13 8.46 12.83
C GLU A 265 -17.41 7.63 12.91
N TYR A 266 -17.52 6.56 12.12
CA TYR A 266 -18.65 5.65 12.17
C TYR A 266 -18.78 4.95 13.52
N ASP A 267 -17.66 4.43 14.05
CA ASP A 267 -17.63 3.73 15.33
C ASP A 267 -17.98 4.70 16.48
N ARG A 268 -17.45 5.92 16.48
CA ARG A 268 -17.84 6.96 17.47
C ARG A 268 -19.34 7.28 17.43
N ARG A 269 -19.93 7.40 16.24
CA ARG A 269 -21.37 7.61 16.10
C ARG A 269 -22.16 6.42 16.62
N ARG A 270 -21.75 5.20 16.31
CA ARG A 270 -22.40 3.98 16.79
C ARG A 270 -22.37 3.91 18.33
N ASP A 271 -21.23 4.19 18.95
CA ASP A 271 -21.08 4.17 20.40
C ASP A 271 -21.92 5.27 21.08
N SER A 272 -22.06 6.44 20.46
CA SER A 272 -22.95 7.50 20.96
C SER A 272 -24.42 7.09 20.96
N PHE A 273 -24.87 6.32 19.98
CA PHE A 273 -26.24 5.78 19.94
C PHE A 273 -26.43 4.66 20.98
N ALA A 274 -25.43 3.81 21.20
CA ALA A 274 -25.50 2.76 22.22
C ALA A 274 -25.63 3.34 23.63
N VAL A 275 -24.90 4.43 23.94
CA VAL A 275 -25.00 5.13 25.22
C VAL A 275 -26.38 5.78 25.42
N MET A 276 -27.01 6.30 24.35
CA MET A 276 -28.36 6.84 24.45
C MET A 276 -29.42 5.76 24.75
N ASP A 277 -29.26 4.56 24.20
CA ASP A 277 -30.16 3.44 24.43
C ASP A 277 -30.09 2.95 25.89
N GLU A 278 -28.87 2.88 26.44
CA GLU A 278 -28.62 2.49 27.82
C GLU A 278 -29.14 3.53 28.84
N SER A 279 -29.04 4.83 28.55
CA SER A 279 -29.58 5.90 29.38
C SER A 279 -31.11 5.95 29.34
N THR A 280 -31.75 5.49 28.26
CA THR A 280 -33.19 5.40 28.16
C THR A 280 -33.76 4.15 28.85
N ALA A 281 -32.96 3.09 29.01
CA ALA A 281 -33.31 1.87 29.73
C ALA A 281 -33.32 2.07 31.27
N GLY A 282 -32.69 3.15 31.78
CA GLY A 282 -32.62 3.50 33.18
C GLY A 282 -33.82 4.26 33.74
N VAL A 283 -34.83 4.59 32.94
CA VAL A 283 -36.08 5.18 33.44
C VAL A 283 -36.92 4.06 34.07
N PRO A 284 -37.21 4.09 35.40
CA PRO A 284 -38.03 3.05 36.00
C PRO A 284 -39.43 3.18 35.45
N HIS A 285 -39.77 2.27 34.52
CA HIS A 285 -41.15 2.09 34.13
C HIS A 285 -41.94 1.64 35.36
N THR A 286 -42.73 2.55 35.91
CA THR A 286 -43.81 2.22 36.83
C THR A 286 -44.64 1.11 36.19
N ARG A 287 -44.73 0.03 36.94
CA ARG A 287 -45.36 -1.25 36.63
C ARG A 287 -46.80 -1.02 36.10
N GLY A 288 -46.96 -1.04 34.80
CA GLY A 288 -48.25 -0.96 34.13
C GLY A 288 -48.09 -1.46 32.71
N GLU A 289 -48.54 -2.70 32.51
CA GLU A 289 -48.85 -3.32 31.24
C GLU A 289 -47.71 -3.82 30.32
N ARG A 290 -47.50 -5.15 30.39
CA ARG A 290 -46.83 -5.95 29.34
C ARG A 290 -47.56 -5.79 28.03
N SER A 291 -46.94 -5.15 27.06
CA SER A 291 -47.22 -5.36 25.65
C SER A 291 -45.97 -5.88 24.95
N SER A 292 -45.97 -7.20 24.72
CA SER A 292 -45.02 -7.86 23.84
C SER A 292 -45.38 -7.54 22.40
N ARG A 293 -44.60 -6.71 21.73
CA ARG A 293 -44.39 -6.75 20.26
C ARG A 293 -43.24 -5.84 19.92
N GLY A 294 -42.15 -6.46 19.42
CA GLY A 294 -41.08 -5.75 18.75
C GLY A 294 -41.64 -5.04 17.51
N GLY A 295 -41.64 -3.73 17.54
CA GLY A 295 -42.04 -2.90 16.43
C GLY A 295 -41.07 -1.74 16.32
N PHE A 296 -40.47 -1.58 15.18
CA PHE A 296 -39.70 -0.41 14.80
C PHE A 296 -40.58 0.85 14.93
N THR A 297 -40.22 1.78 15.81
CA THR A 297 -40.90 3.07 15.90
C THR A 297 -40.24 4.03 14.93
N VAL A 298 -40.91 4.29 13.81
CA VAL A 298 -40.55 5.40 12.91
C VAL A 298 -41.08 6.66 13.55
N LEU A 299 -40.19 7.56 14.00
CA LEU A 299 -40.58 8.92 14.43
C LEU A 299 -40.91 9.76 13.21
N ASN A 300 -42.19 9.77 12.82
CA ASN A 300 -42.72 10.79 11.93
C ASN A 300 -42.98 12.06 12.76
N GLY A 301 -42.12 13.06 12.61
CA GLY A 301 -42.41 14.41 13.08
C GLY A 301 -43.46 15.04 12.21
N PHE A 302 -44.64 15.20 12.76
CA PHE A 302 -45.63 16.27 12.57
C PHE A 302 -46.93 15.79 13.23
N ALA A 303 -47.17 16.23 14.47
CA ALA A 303 -48.45 16.08 15.12
C ALA A 303 -49.31 17.32 14.84
N SER A 304 -50.43 17.14 14.20
CA SER A 304 -51.54 18.10 14.30
C SER A 304 -52.55 17.57 15.34
N GLU A 305 -52.78 18.39 16.28
CA GLU A 305 -53.76 18.30 17.38
C GLU A 305 -55.16 18.35 16.82
N SER A 306 -55.99 17.33 17.04
CA SER A 306 -57.43 17.49 17.31
C SER A 306 -58.15 16.14 17.48
N ASP A 307 -59.09 16.16 18.45
CA ASP A 307 -60.24 15.28 18.67
C ASP A 307 -60.08 14.06 19.59
N ALA A 308 -60.34 14.41 20.86
CA ALA A 308 -60.79 13.50 21.89
C ALA A 308 -62.27 13.12 21.69
N ARG A 309 -62.62 11.81 21.67
CA ARG A 309 -63.93 11.29 22.10
C ARG A 309 -63.77 9.85 22.65
N PRO A 310 -64.43 9.56 23.75
CA PRO A 310 -64.33 8.24 24.39
C PRO A 310 -65.34 7.27 23.79
N ARG A 311 -64.98 6.02 23.56
CA ARG A 311 -65.90 4.94 23.25
C ARG A 311 -65.65 3.73 24.13
N SER A 312 -66.75 3.30 24.74
CA SER A 312 -67.16 2.20 25.54
C SER A 312 -66.53 0.84 25.20
N ALA A 313 -66.33 0.02 26.24
CA ALA A 313 -65.92 -1.38 26.25
C ALA A 313 -66.98 -2.31 25.60
N PRO A 314 -66.53 -3.45 25.04
CA PRO A 314 -67.30 -4.66 25.16
C PRO A 314 -66.45 -5.91 25.44
N GLN A 315 -66.92 -6.64 26.40
CA GLN A 315 -67.25 -8.08 26.45
C GLN A 315 -66.16 -9.12 26.06
N SER A 316 -65.97 -9.97 27.05
CA SER A 316 -65.28 -11.28 27.08
C SER A 316 -65.69 -12.29 26.01
N ARG A 317 -64.76 -13.00 25.41
CA ARG A 317 -64.94 -14.30 24.70
C ARG A 317 -63.83 -15.29 25.02
N PRO A 318 -64.14 -16.61 24.96
CA PRO A 318 -63.47 -17.62 25.71
C PRO A 318 -62.17 -18.16 25.11
N GLN A 319 -61.35 -18.75 26.01
CA GLN A 319 -60.08 -19.37 25.78
C GLN A 319 -60.14 -20.61 24.87
N ARG A 320 -59.18 -20.72 23.95
CA ARG A 320 -58.80 -21.95 23.25
C ARG A 320 -57.40 -22.38 23.66
N PRO A 321 -57.08 -23.65 23.75
CA PRO A 321 -55.88 -24.18 24.38
C PRO A 321 -54.63 -24.04 23.51
N THR A 322 -53.52 -23.90 24.20
CA THR A 322 -52.13 -23.82 23.71
C THR A 322 -51.64 -25.14 23.15
N PRO A 323 -50.94 -25.19 22.02
CA PRO A 323 -50.01 -26.26 21.70
C PRO A 323 -48.60 -25.97 22.20
N ARG A 324 -47.99 -27.00 22.62
CA ARG A 324 -46.69 -27.20 23.25
C ARG A 324 -45.52 -26.73 22.37
N ASN A 325 -44.60 -26.05 22.98
CA ASN A 325 -43.36 -25.55 22.44
C ASN A 325 -42.35 -26.70 22.23
N THR A 326 -41.81 -26.84 21.02
CA THR A 326 -40.57 -27.58 20.77
C THR A 326 -39.68 -26.74 19.85
N GLY A 327 -38.57 -26.39 20.39
CA GLY A 327 -37.23 -26.26 19.82
C GLY A 327 -36.96 -25.46 18.56
N GLY A 328 -36.21 -24.41 18.73
CA GLY A 328 -34.99 -24.12 18.02
C GLY A 328 -35.02 -23.90 16.50
N GLY A 329 -34.57 -22.73 16.05
CA GLY A 329 -34.17 -22.56 14.66
C GLY A 329 -34.16 -21.10 14.24
N TYR A 330 -33.01 -20.49 14.20
CA TYR A 330 -32.77 -19.22 13.52
C TYR A 330 -33.11 -19.34 12.04
N ASN A 331 -34.09 -18.60 11.55
CA ASN A 331 -34.35 -18.45 10.12
C ASN A 331 -33.31 -17.50 9.49
N ARG A 332 -32.31 -18.09 8.85
CA ARG A 332 -31.49 -17.42 7.84
C ARG A 332 -32.36 -17.18 6.60
N ILE A 333 -32.58 -15.96 6.22
CA ILE A 333 -33.18 -15.60 4.93
C ILE A 333 -32.14 -15.90 3.85
N ASP A 334 -32.38 -16.95 3.08
CA ASP A 334 -31.55 -17.35 1.95
C ASP A 334 -31.96 -16.55 0.71
N LEU A 335 -31.14 -15.55 0.35
CA LEU A 335 -31.35 -14.68 -0.80
C LEU A 335 -31.09 -15.34 -2.16
N ASN A 336 -30.66 -16.61 -2.19
CA ASN A 336 -30.31 -17.32 -3.43
C ASN A 336 -31.45 -18.11 -4.08
N SER A 337 -32.65 -18.12 -3.51
CA SER A 337 -33.76 -18.90 -4.06
C SER A 337 -34.61 -18.17 -5.13
N ARG A 338 -34.28 -16.91 -5.47
CA ARG A 338 -35.04 -16.15 -6.48
C ARG A 338 -34.40 -16.05 -7.88
N LEU A 339 -33.31 -16.79 -8.12
CA LEU A 339 -32.65 -16.77 -9.44
C LEU A 339 -32.64 -18.14 -10.14
N ARG A 340 -33.59 -19.01 -9.84
CA ARG A 340 -33.74 -20.31 -10.52
C ARG A 340 -35.18 -20.60 -10.86
N THR A 341 -35.76 -19.86 -11.77
CA THR A 341 -36.88 -20.34 -12.63
C THR A 341 -36.81 -19.47 -13.90
N ASP A 342 -36.82 -20.19 -14.99
CA ASP A 342 -36.99 -19.79 -16.38
C ASP A 342 -35.72 -19.86 -17.25
N ASP A 343 -35.40 -21.08 -17.63
CA ASP A 343 -34.89 -21.34 -18.98
C ASP A 343 -35.19 -22.80 -19.39
N GLN A 344 -36.41 -23.03 -19.90
CA GLN A 344 -36.76 -24.16 -20.76
C GLN A 344 -37.39 -23.61 -22.05
N GLY A 345 -36.56 -23.18 -22.97
CA GLY A 345 -36.95 -22.98 -24.36
C GLY A 345 -36.55 -24.18 -25.23
N PRO A 346 -37.30 -24.48 -26.31
CA PRO A 346 -37.31 -25.80 -26.97
C PRO A 346 -36.05 -26.05 -27.82
N ARG A 347 -35.56 -27.30 -27.77
CA ARG A 347 -34.49 -27.83 -28.59
C ARG A 347 -34.93 -27.87 -30.05
N VAL A 348 -34.32 -27.07 -30.91
CA VAL A 348 -34.35 -27.23 -32.36
C VAL A 348 -33.16 -28.08 -32.80
N ARG A 349 -33.47 -29.27 -33.26
CA ARG A 349 -32.61 -30.22 -33.97
C ARG A 349 -32.28 -29.61 -35.33
N ARG A 350 -31.02 -29.40 -35.66
CA ARG A 350 -30.55 -29.19 -37.02
C ARG A 350 -29.49 -30.24 -37.36
N ASP A 351 -29.97 -31.19 -38.12
CA ASP A 351 -29.14 -32.07 -38.94
C ASP A 351 -28.45 -31.20 -40.02
N TYR A 352 -27.14 -31.31 -40.20
CA TYR A 352 -26.48 -30.94 -41.42
C TYR A 352 -25.60 -32.08 -41.89
N HIS A 353 -26.03 -32.60 -43.02
CA HIS A 353 -25.30 -33.46 -43.92
C HIS A 353 -24.17 -32.70 -44.61
N ASP A 354 -23.06 -33.42 -44.83
CA ASP A 354 -22.10 -33.44 -45.94
C ASP A 354 -21.84 -32.18 -46.78
N ARG A 355 -20.63 -31.69 -46.76
CA ARG A 355 -19.63 -31.84 -47.87
C ARG A 355 -18.30 -31.29 -47.43
#